data_a3dc6c4c3ade35665d298be1dd5a909e
#
_entry.id   a3dc6c4c3ade35665d298be1dd5a909e
#
_cell.length_a   1.000
_cell.length_b   1.000
_cell.length_c   1.000
_cell.angle_alpha   90.00
_cell.angle_beta   90.00
_cell.angle_gamma   90.00
#
_symmetry.space_group_name_H-M   'P 1'
#
loop_
_entity.id
_entity.type
_entity.pdbx_description
1 polymer ?
#
loop_
_entity_poly.entity_id
_entity_poly.type
_entity_poly.pdbx_seq_one_letter_code
_entity_poly.pdbx_strand_id
1 'polypeptide(L)'
;MTADTEKASETPRQGIGSLEIGLRILDTIAESPRPLTLKNLSDQLELSPSRLHKYIVSLLRMGYIMHDNGSSYTLGRSCLTLGVAAIRRIDPIRLAFTAVEELNETTDKTVSVTVWNGQAPLVIKWLDASQPVAVNIRLGLELSPFFSVSGRIFLANLPQERREAMLDAFFQQPLALPRHGGKLLQRDAFREHLDQVRQDNLCCFYGDYLPDLNVAASAIFDINGNISSVISLMGMAGDTDIRPGSALQQQLTGCAEQVTEAICGQQHLKRHT
;
A
#
# COMPACT_ATOMS: atom_id res chain seq x y z
N MET A 1 42.99 -25.91 17.21
CA MET A 1 42.89 -24.46 17.50
C MET A 1 41.53 -23.99 16.97
N THR A 2 40.56 -24.02 17.84
CA THR A 2 39.18 -23.64 17.57
C THR A 2 39.04 -22.16 17.91
N ALA A 3 38.70 -21.35 16.91
CA ALA A 3 38.39 -19.93 17.09
C ALA A 3 36.91 -19.80 17.44
N ASP A 4 36.62 -19.49 18.70
CA ASP A 4 35.35 -19.06 19.20
C ASP A 4 35.04 -17.66 18.64
N THR A 5 34.02 -17.59 17.80
CA THR A 5 33.46 -16.30 17.34
C THR A 5 32.42 -15.87 18.37
N GLU A 6 32.80 -15.00 19.29
CA GLU A 6 31.87 -14.30 20.21
C GLU A 6 30.82 -13.51 19.39
N LYS A 7 29.58 -13.98 19.48
CA LYS A 7 28.43 -13.16 19.10
C LYS A 7 28.26 -12.06 20.14
N ALA A 8 28.59 -10.82 19.77
CA ALA A 8 28.27 -9.65 20.54
C ALA A 8 26.74 -9.56 20.68
N SER A 9 26.24 -9.79 21.88
CA SER A 9 24.82 -9.53 22.23
C SER A 9 24.62 -8.01 22.29
N GLU A 10 23.94 -7.44 21.30
CA GLU A 10 23.48 -6.06 21.37
C GLU A 10 22.49 -5.95 22.54
N THR A 11 22.91 -5.33 23.62
CA THR A 11 22.04 -4.95 24.73
C THR A 11 21.01 -3.94 24.21
N PRO A 12 19.68 -4.16 24.39
CA PRO A 12 18.68 -3.20 23.94
C PRO A 12 18.96 -1.83 24.56
N ARG A 13 19.08 -0.79 23.72
CA ARG A 13 19.28 0.58 24.19
C ARG A 13 18.13 0.97 25.10
N GLN A 14 18.45 1.41 26.31
CA GLN A 14 17.47 1.77 27.34
C GLN A 14 16.73 3.07 26.93
N GLY A 15 15.41 2.97 26.67
CA GLY A 15 14.54 4.10 26.37
C GLY A 15 14.16 4.90 27.63
N ILE A 16 13.48 6.04 27.43
CA ILE A 16 12.94 6.85 28.53
C ILE A 16 11.48 6.45 28.75
N GLY A 17 11.23 5.59 29.74
CA GLY A 17 9.89 5.03 29.98
C GLY A 17 8.78 6.06 30.22
N SER A 18 9.11 7.27 30.75
CA SER A 18 8.11 8.34 30.87
C SER A 18 7.70 8.92 29.50
N LEU A 19 8.61 9.01 28.54
CA LEU A 19 8.29 9.43 27.17
C LEU A 19 7.43 8.37 26.48
N GLU A 20 7.77 7.10 26.61
CA GLU A 20 7.02 5.99 26.05
C GLU A 20 5.57 5.94 26.55
N ILE A 21 5.36 6.17 27.84
CA ILE A 21 4.01 6.28 28.40
C ILE A 21 3.24 7.44 27.78
N GLY A 22 3.88 8.61 27.63
CA GLY A 22 3.27 9.77 26.98
C GLY A 22 2.83 9.50 25.56
N LEU A 23 3.66 8.82 24.76
CA LEU A 23 3.35 8.40 23.39
C LEU A 23 2.22 7.37 23.36
N ARG A 24 2.26 6.33 24.21
CA ARG A 24 1.16 5.35 24.33
C ARG A 24 -0.20 5.99 24.64
N ILE A 25 -0.23 7.05 25.45
CA ILE A 25 -1.48 7.79 25.71
C ILE A 25 -2.01 8.42 24.43
N LEU A 26 -1.14 9.03 23.61
CA LEU A 26 -1.52 9.62 22.32
C LEU A 26 -2.04 8.56 21.36
N ASP A 27 -1.36 7.42 21.25
CA ASP A 27 -1.76 6.29 20.39
C ASP A 27 -3.14 5.75 20.81
N THR A 28 -3.36 5.55 22.11
CA THR A 28 -4.65 5.08 22.66
C THR A 28 -5.81 6.05 22.34
N ILE A 29 -5.56 7.37 22.42
CA ILE A 29 -6.56 8.38 22.05
C ILE A 29 -6.78 8.39 20.53
N ALA A 30 -5.74 8.23 19.73
CA ALA A 30 -5.81 8.20 18.27
C ALA A 30 -6.60 7.01 17.75
N GLU A 31 -6.46 5.83 18.36
CA GLU A 31 -7.16 4.60 18.00
C GLU A 31 -8.64 4.58 18.41
N SER A 32 -9.01 5.44 19.35
CA SER A 32 -10.38 5.45 19.85
C SER A 32 -11.33 6.23 18.91
N PRO A 33 -12.47 5.65 18.52
CA PRO A 33 -13.47 6.34 17.70
C PRO A 33 -14.22 7.44 18.47
N ARG A 34 -14.03 7.54 19.79
CA ARG A 34 -14.70 8.52 20.68
C ARG A 34 -13.70 9.11 21.67
N PRO A 35 -13.92 10.35 22.13
CA PRO A 35 -13.10 10.94 23.17
C PRO A 35 -13.07 10.07 24.44
N LEU A 36 -11.90 9.92 25.04
CA LEU A 36 -11.68 9.05 26.20
C LEU A 36 -11.62 9.87 27.51
N THR A 37 -12.27 9.36 28.56
CA THR A 37 -12.15 9.92 29.91
C THR A 37 -10.85 9.47 30.57
N LEU A 38 -10.45 10.17 31.68
CA LEU A 38 -9.31 9.75 32.49
C LEU A 38 -9.44 8.30 32.97
N LYS A 39 -10.67 7.88 33.34
CA LYS A 39 -10.95 6.51 33.75
C LYS A 39 -10.70 5.52 32.61
N ASN A 40 -11.25 5.77 31.42
CA ASN A 40 -11.05 4.88 30.26
C ASN A 40 -9.56 4.71 29.92
N LEU A 41 -8.80 5.81 29.93
CA LEU A 41 -7.36 5.76 29.67
C LEU A 41 -6.60 5.02 30.77
N SER A 42 -7.00 5.20 32.05
CA SER A 42 -6.42 4.50 33.19
C SER A 42 -6.60 2.98 33.08
N ASP A 43 -7.82 2.55 32.72
CA ASP A 43 -8.17 1.15 32.56
C ASP A 43 -7.45 0.50 31.36
N GLN A 44 -7.39 1.18 30.21
CA GLN A 44 -6.75 0.65 29.00
C GLN A 44 -5.22 0.59 29.08
N LEU A 45 -4.61 1.55 29.77
CA LEU A 45 -3.16 1.65 29.89
C LEU A 45 -2.61 0.96 31.15
N GLU A 46 -3.48 0.45 32.01
CA GLU A 46 -3.13 -0.16 33.30
C GLU A 46 -2.29 0.79 34.19
N LEU A 47 -2.61 2.09 34.16
CA LEU A 47 -1.95 3.12 34.94
C LEU A 47 -2.88 3.64 36.03
N SER A 48 -2.34 3.92 37.24
CA SER A 48 -3.13 4.57 38.25
C SER A 48 -3.56 5.99 37.82
N PRO A 49 -4.78 6.45 38.17
CA PRO A 49 -5.26 7.78 37.78
C PRO A 49 -4.32 8.92 38.16
N SER A 50 -3.68 8.85 39.33
CA SER A 50 -2.72 9.85 39.80
C SER A 50 -1.44 9.90 38.95
N ARG A 51 -0.96 8.76 38.51
CA ARG A 51 0.20 8.69 37.60
C ARG A 51 -0.18 9.19 36.20
N LEU A 52 -1.30 8.73 35.65
CA LEU A 52 -1.80 9.14 34.33
C LEU A 52 -2.05 10.67 34.29
N HIS A 53 -2.62 11.26 35.34
CA HIS A 53 -2.92 12.69 35.40
C HIS A 53 -1.69 13.57 35.12
N LYS A 54 -0.50 13.18 35.61
CA LYS A 54 0.74 13.95 35.38
C LYS A 54 1.11 14.02 33.89
N TYR A 55 0.90 12.93 33.14
CA TYR A 55 1.12 12.91 31.69
C TYR A 55 0.07 13.71 30.95
N ILE A 56 -1.21 13.58 31.33
CA ILE A 56 -2.33 14.33 30.76
C ILE A 56 -2.08 15.84 30.91
N VAL A 57 -1.67 16.32 32.07
CA VAL A 57 -1.33 17.74 32.27
C VAL A 57 -0.21 18.20 31.33
N SER A 58 0.82 17.38 31.15
CA SER A 58 1.92 17.71 30.24
C SER A 58 1.48 17.77 28.81
N LEU A 59 0.69 16.77 28.35
CA LEU A 59 0.18 16.69 26.98
C LEU A 59 -0.82 17.82 26.68
N LEU A 60 -1.68 18.19 27.62
CA LEU A 60 -2.58 19.36 27.52
C LEU A 60 -1.77 20.65 27.38
N ARG A 61 -0.77 20.87 28.25
CA ARG A 61 0.08 22.06 28.21
C ARG A 61 0.85 22.20 26.91
N MET A 62 1.28 21.09 26.34
CA MET A 62 2.00 21.06 25.06
C MET A 62 1.06 21.02 23.84
N GLY A 63 -0.27 21.00 24.04
CA GLY A 63 -1.27 21.00 22.97
C GLY A 63 -1.38 19.71 22.16
N TYR A 64 -0.82 18.60 22.67
CA TYR A 64 -0.95 17.28 22.03
C TYR A 64 -2.32 16.64 22.26
N ILE A 65 -2.96 16.94 23.38
CA ILE A 65 -4.35 16.59 23.64
C ILE A 65 -5.13 17.85 24.02
N MET A 66 -6.44 17.78 23.91
CA MET A 66 -7.36 18.84 24.35
C MET A 66 -8.59 18.21 25.00
N HIS A 67 -9.30 19.00 25.79
CA HIS A 67 -10.61 18.61 26.30
C HIS A 67 -11.62 18.63 25.15
N ASP A 68 -12.38 17.55 25.03
CA ASP A 68 -13.65 17.53 24.31
C ASP A 68 -14.75 18.01 25.29
N ASN A 69 -15.97 18.20 24.80
CA ASN A 69 -17.12 18.70 25.58
C ASN A 69 -17.26 17.95 26.93
N GLY A 70 -16.62 18.46 27.98
CA GLY A 70 -16.65 17.89 29.36
C GLY A 70 -15.30 17.35 29.85
N SER A 71 -15.28 16.15 30.43
CA SER A 71 -14.11 15.55 31.11
C SER A 71 -13.32 14.56 30.26
N SER A 72 -13.61 14.48 28.95
CA SER A 72 -12.92 13.60 28.02
C SER A 72 -11.82 14.32 27.23
N TYR A 73 -10.90 13.51 26.68
CA TYR A 73 -9.72 13.95 25.95
C TYR A 73 -9.77 13.49 24.51
N THR A 74 -9.31 14.34 23.61
CA THR A 74 -9.09 14.06 22.20
C THR A 74 -7.73 14.60 21.78
N LEU A 75 -7.26 14.22 20.55
CA LEU A 75 -6.01 14.74 20.03
C LEU A 75 -6.06 16.24 19.83
N GLY A 76 -4.99 16.92 20.24
CA GLY A 76 -4.84 18.36 20.13
C GLY A 76 -4.14 18.83 18.86
N ARG A 77 -4.09 20.13 18.67
CA ARG A 77 -3.55 20.77 17.45
C ARG A 77 -2.08 20.43 17.17
N SER A 78 -1.27 20.17 18.21
CA SER A 78 0.14 19.81 18.02
C SER A 78 0.29 18.48 17.29
N CYS A 79 -0.61 17.51 17.51
CA CYS A 79 -0.63 16.26 16.74
C CYS A 79 -0.91 16.50 15.25
N LEU A 80 -1.87 17.37 14.92
CA LEU A 80 -2.16 17.75 13.54
C LEU A 80 -0.93 18.39 12.87
N THR A 81 -0.26 19.31 13.55
CA THR A 81 0.93 19.99 13.02
C THR A 81 2.06 19.00 12.73
N LEU A 82 2.32 18.05 13.64
CA LEU A 82 3.32 17.01 13.43
C LEU A 82 2.92 16.06 12.30
N GLY A 83 1.66 15.62 12.27
CA GLY A 83 1.14 14.75 11.21
C GLY A 83 1.28 15.38 9.82
N VAL A 84 0.89 16.64 9.66
CA VAL A 84 1.05 17.39 8.39
C VAL A 84 2.53 17.53 8.02
N ALA A 85 3.42 17.80 8.97
CA ALA A 85 4.85 17.91 8.71
C ALA A 85 5.46 16.55 8.30
N ALA A 86 5.01 15.45 8.87
CA ALA A 86 5.41 14.10 8.49
C ALA A 86 4.93 13.76 7.07
N ILE A 87 3.65 13.95 6.78
CA ILE A 87 3.04 13.69 5.47
C ILE A 87 3.76 14.45 4.34
N ARG A 88 4.12 15.72 4.56
CA ARG A 88 4.86 16.54 3.57
C ARG A 88 6.24 16.01 3.21
N ARG A 89 6.81 15.12 4.04
CA ARG A 89 8.14 14.53 3.81
C ARG A 89 8.07 13.15 3.15
N ILE A 90 6.87 12.56 3.06
CA ILE A 90 6.68 11.29 2.38
C ILE A 90 6.63 11.54 0.88
N ASP A 91 7.49 10.87 0.16
CA ASP A 91 7.47 10.77 -1.30
C ASP A 91 7.05 9.34 -1.68
N PRO A 92 5.75 9.11 -1.99
CA PRO A 92 5.24 7.78 -2.30
C PRO A 92 5.94 7.15 -3.51
N ILE A 93 6.31 7.95 -4.49
CA ILE A 93 6.97 7.45 -5.71
C ILE A 93 8.39 6.99 -5.40
N ARG A 94 9.13 7.73 -4.59
CA ARG A 94 10.46 7.32 -4.16
C ARG A 94 10.43 6.03 -3.34
N LEU A 95 9.45 5.89 -2.44
CA LEU A 95 9.26 4.65 -1.68
C LEU A 95 8.96 3.47 -2.60
N ALA A 96 8.06 3.64 -3.58
CA ALA A 96 7.77 2.63 -4.58
C ALA A 96 9.01 2.25 -5.40
N PHE A 97 9.87 3.22 -5.77
CA PHE A 97 11.09 2.95 -6.52
C PHE A 97 12.09 2.10 -5.73
N THR A 98 12.33 2.42 -4.46
CA THR A 98 13.21 1.63 -3.59
C THR A 98 12.68 0.20 -3.40
N ALA A 99 11.36 0.06 -3.17
CA ALA A 99 10.75 -1.24 -2.96
C ALA A 99 10.80 -2.15 -4.21
N VAL A 100 10.61 -1.59 -5.41
CA VAL A 100 10.73 -2.40 -6.64
C VAL A 100 12.17 -2.72 -7.01
N GLU A 101 13.16 -1.92 -6.59
CA GLU A 101 14.59 -2.27 -6.72
C GLU A 101 14.89 -3.52 -5.90
N GLU A 102 14.46 -3.56 -4.65
CA GLU A 102 14.61 -4.72 -3.77
C GLU A 102 13.82 -5.94 -4.29
N LEU A 103 12.60 -5.73 -4.80
CA LEU A 103 11.79 -6.78 -5.41
C LEU A 103 12.48 -7.37 -6.66
N ASN A 104 13.07 -6.54 -7.53
CA ASN A 104 13.83 -6.99 -8.70
C ASN A 104 15.06 -7.81 -8.30
N GLU A 105 15.86 -7.33 -7.32
CA GLU A 105 17.05 -8.01 -6.83
C GLU A 105 16.74 -9.37 -6.20
N THR A 106 15.66 -9.46 -5.42
CA THR A 106 15.29 -10.68 -4.70
C THR A 106 14.60 -11.73 -5.57
N THR A 107 13.88 -11.30 -6.59
CA THR A 107 13.10 -12.21 -7.45
C THR A 107 13.77 -12.53 -8.79
N ASP A 108 14.71 -11.70 -9.21
CA ASP A 108 15.26 -11.69 -10.59
C ASP A 108 14.15 -11.69 -11.67
N LYS A 109 13.10 -10.90 -11.43
CA LYS A 109 11.99 -10.70 -12.39
C LYS A 109 11.98 -9.26 -12.88
N THR A 110 11.52 -9.06 -14.12
CA THR A 110 11.26 -7.70 -14.62
C THR A 110 10.15 -7.07 -13.80
N VAL A 111 10.40 -5.87 -13.25
CA VAL A 111 9.45 -5.13 -12.43
C VAL A 111 9.24 -3.72 -12.96
N SER A 112 8.08 -3.14 -12.70
CA SER A 112 7.80 -1.76 -13.09
C SER A 112 6.95 -1.03 -12.07
N VAL A 113 7.02 0.32 -12.11
CA VAL A 113 6.10 1.22 -11.43
C VAL A 113 5.35 2.02 -12.48
N THR A 114 4.03 2.09 -12.33
CA THR A 114 3.15 2.90 -13.17
C THR A 114 2.33 3.86 -12.32
N VAL A 115 2.02 5.03 -12.89
CA VAL A 115 1.10 6.02 -12.32
C VAL A 115 -0.03 6.31 -13.29
N TRP A 116 -1.15 6.82 -12.79
CA TRP A 116 -2.26 7.23 -13.64
C TRP A 116 -2.07 8.66 -14.13
N ASN A 117 -1.95 8.88 -15.45
CA ASN A 117 -1.75 10.23 -16.01
C ASN A 117 -3.06 10.98 -16.29
N GLY A 118 -4.18 10.42 -15.87
CA GLY A 118 -5.51 10.97 -16.13
C GLY A 118 -6.31 10.19 -17.17
N GLN A 119 -5.66 9.41 -18.03
CA GLN A 119 -6.29 8.61 -19.10
C GLN A 119 -5.81 7.16 -19.14
N ALA A 120 -4.53 6.94 -18.86
CA ALA A 120 -3.87 5.65 -18.96
C ALA A 120 -2.77 5.48 -17.90
N PRO A 121 -2.36 4.24 -17.60
CA PRO A 121 -1.16 3.99 -16.81
C PRO A 121 0.09 4.40 -17.56
N LEU A 122 0.93 5.23 -16.96
CA LEU A 122 2.23 5.69 -17.47
C LEU A 122 3.36 4.96 -16.75
N VAL A 123 4.28 4.33 -17.48
CA VAL A 123 5.45 3.66 -16.91
C VAL A 123 6.47 4.71 -16.47
N ILE A 124 6.76 4.78 -15.16
CA ILE A 124 7.71 5.74 -14.56
C ILE A 124 8.98 5.08 -14.01
N LYS A 125 8.99 3.75 -13.87
CA LYS A 125 10.17 2.94 -13.53
C LYS A 125 10.07 1.59 -14.23
N TRP A 126 11.20 1.10 -14.73
CA TRP A 126 11.34 -0.19 -15.38
C TRP A 126 12.69 -0.77 -15.02
N LEU A 127 12.72 -2.00 -14.51
CA LEU A 127 13.92 -2.74 -14.17
C LEU A 127 13.82 -4.12 -14.80
N ASP A 128 14.77 -4.45 -15.64
CA ASP A 128 14.84 -5.76 -16.29
C ASP A 128 15.37 -6.84 -15.33
N ALA A 129 14.92 -8.06 -15.53
CA ALA A 129 15.55 -9.26 -14.98
C ALA A 129 16.93 -9.49 -15.61
N SER A 130 17.74 -10.38 -15.03
CA SER A 130 19.01 -10.81 -15.63
C SER A 130 18.80 -11.45 -17.04
N GLN A 131 17.65 -12.08 -17.25
CA GLN A 131 17.15 -12.52 -18.56
C GLN A 131 15.89 -11.71 -18.94
N PRO A 132 16.05 -10.61 -19.68
CA PRO A 132 14.94 -9.72 -19.99
C PRO A 132 13.88 -10.40 -20.85
N VAL A 133 12.61 -10.12 -20.54
CA VAL A 133 11.50 -10.53 -21.39
C VAL A 133 11.47 -9.61 -22.62
N ALA A 134 11.31 -10.20 -23.81
CA ALA A 134 11.24 -9.46 -25.05
C ALA A 134 9.89 -8.74 -25.21
N VAL A 135 9.65 -7.69 -24.44
CA VAL A 135 8.49 -6.80 -24.55
C VAL A 135 8.92 -5.40 -24.94
N ASN A 136 8.12 -4.73 -25.76
CA ASN A 136 8.41 -3.36 -26.17
C ASN A 136 7.82 -2.34 -25.20
N ILE A 137 8.13 -2.48 -23.91
CA ILE A 137 7.72 -1.54 -22.85
C ILE A 137 8.94 -0.72 -22.43
N ARG A 138 8.78 0.59 -22.34
CA ARG A 138 9.85 1.54 -22.01
C ARG A 138 9.34 2.57 -21.04
N LEU A 139 10.27 3.21 -20.33
CA LEU A 139 9.99 4.38 -19.50
C LEU A 139 9.25 5.45 -20.34
N GLY A 140 8.17 6.01 -19.79
CA GLY A 140 7.32 6.99 -20.46
C GLY A 140 6.26 6.40 -21.40
N LEU A 141 6.17 5.07 -21.54
CA LEU A 141 5.11 4.44 -22.33
C LEU A 141 3.79 4.45 -21.56
N GLU A 142 2.71 4.80 -22.26
CA GLU A 142 1.35 4.61 -21.79
C GLU A 142 0.87 3.20 -22.06
N LEU A 143 0.37 2.52 -21.03
CA LEU A 143 -0.20 1.18 -21.14
C LEU A 143 -1.72 1.27 -21.33
N SER A 144 -2.28 0.27 -22.02
CA SER A 144 -3.73 0.21 -22.15
C SER A 144 -4.43 -0.01 -20.80
N PRO A 145 -5.46 0.78 -20.46
CA PRO A 145 -6.28 0.55 -19.28
C PRO A 145 -6.96 -0.84 -19.27
N PHE A 146 -7.29 -1.38 -20.44
CA PHE A 146 -8.07 -2.62 -20.57
C PHE A 146 -7.20 -3.87 -20.79
N PHE A 147 -6.02 -3.70 -21.40
CA PHE A 147 -5.16 -4.81 -21.82
C PHE A 147 -3.89 -4.97 -20.98
N SER A 148 -3.67 -4.15 -19.97
CA SER A 148 -2.55 -4.30 -19.03
C SER A 148 -3.04 -4.61 -17.61
N VAL A 149 -2.24 -5.34 -16.84
CA VAL A 149 -2.53 -5.62 -15.41
C VAL A 149 -2.63 -4.33 -14.61
N SER A 150 -1.68 -3.39 -14.82
CA SER A 150 -1.70 -2.08 -14.17
C SER A 150 -2.93 -1.28 -14.53
N GLY A 151 -3.35 -1.33 -15.80
CA GLY A 151 -4.56 -0.66 -16.26
C GLY A 151 -5.82 -1.15 -15.57
N ARG A 152 -5.95 -2.46 -15.39
CA ARG A 152 -7.09 -3.05 -14.68
C ARG A 152 -7.10 -2.69 -13.20
N ILE A 153 -5.93 -2.65 -12.56
CA ILE A 153 -5.81 -2.16 -11.18
C ILE A 153 -6.30 -0.71 -11.06
N PHE A 154 -5.85 0.18 -11.95
CA PHE A 154 -6.32 1.56 -11.96
C PHE A 154 -7.81 1.66 -12.21
N LEU A 155 -8.33 1.00 -13.27
CA LEU A 155 -9.76 1.00 -13.58
C LEU A 155 -10.62 0.49 -12.41
N ALA A 156 -10.20 -0.58 -11.75
CA ALA A 156 -10.89 -1.16 -10.60
C ALA A 156 -11.07 -0.16 -9.44
N ASN A 157 -10.14 0.78 -9.29
CA ASN A 157 -10.09 1.74 -8.20
C ASN A 157 -10.47 3.19 -8.59
N LEU A 158 -10.80 3.44 -9.85
CA LEU A 158 -11.37 4.73 -10.26
C LEU A 158 -12.74 4.97 -9.58
N PRO A 159 -13.14 6.24 -9.37
CA PRO A 159 -14.50 6.57 -9.00
C PRO A 159 -15.50 5.91 -9.95
N GLN A 160 -16.60 5.36 -9.42
CA GLN A 160 -17.55 4.53 -10.16
C GLN A 160 -18.04 5.19 -11.44
N GLU A 161 -18.45 6.46 -11.37
CA GLU A 161 -18.92 7.22 -12.53
C GLU A 161 -17.90 7.26 -13.66
N ARG A 162 -16.63 7.52 -13.33
CA ARG A 162 -15.55 7.57 -14.30
C ARG A 162 -15.23 6.20 -14.88
N ARG A 163 -15.20 5.17 -14.03
CA ARG A 163 -15.00 3.78 -14.45
C ARG A 163 -16.07 3.37 -15.46
N GLU A 164 -17.36 3.57 -15.13
CA GLU A 164 -18.46 3.19 -16.02
C GLU A 164 -18.40 3.95 -17.35
N ALA A 165 -18.13 5.26 -17.32
CA ALA A 165 -17.96 6.03 -18.55
C ALA A 165 -16.85 5.50 -19.46
N MET A 166 -15.72 5.08 -18.89
CA MET A 166 -14.61 4.47 -19.65
C MET A 166 -14.99 3.08 -20.20
N LEU A 167 -15.72 2.27 -19.43
CA LEU A 167 -16.22 0.97 -19.88
C LEU A 167 -17.20 1.14 -21.03
N ASP A 168 -18.16 2.05 -20.90
CA ASP A 168 -19.15 2.32 -21.95
C ASP A 168 -18.48 2.77 -23.25
N ALA A 169 -17.56 3.73 -23.16
CA ALA A 169 -16.84 4.21 -24.34
C ALA A 169 -16.01 3.11 -25.01
N PHE A 170 -15.36 2.24 -24.25
CA PHE A 170 -14.55 1.15 -24.81
C PHE A 170 -15.43 0.06 -25.44
N PHE A 171 -16.47 -0.39 -24.74
CA PHE A 171 -17.30 -1.51 -25.20
C PHE A 171 -18.37 -1.16 -26.25
N GLN A 172 -18.53 0.12 -26.61
CA GLN A 172 -19.39 0.52 -27.72
C GLN A 172 -18.85 -0.02 -29.07
N GLN A 173 -17.54 0.08 -29.31
CA GLN A 173 -16.90 -0.39 -30.55
C GLN A 173 -15.48 -0.89 -30.27
N PRO A 174 -15.31 -2.01 -29.57
CA PRO A 174 -13.97 -2.52 -29.25
C PRO A 174 -13.30 -3.12 -30.48
N LEU A 175 -12.07 -2.67 -30.77
CA LEU A 175 -11.23 -3.30 -31.80
C LEU A 175 -10.85 -4.74 -31.42
N ALA A 176 -10.73 -5.02 -30.13
CA ALA A 176 -10.50 -6.33 -29.54
C ALA A 176 -11.13 -6.38 -28.16
N LEU A 177 -11.52 -7.56 -27.70
CA LEU A 177 -12.00 -7.77 -26.34
C LEU A 177 -10.83 -8.17 -25.41
N PRO A 178 -10.81 -7.65 -24.16
CA PRO A 178 -9.84 -8.07 -23.18
C PRO A 178 -10.05 -9.56 -22.81
N ARG A 179 -8.97 -10.20 -22.36
CA ARG A 179 -8.96 -11.62 -21.97
C ARG A 179 -8.66 -11.75 -20.49
N HIS A 180 -9.15 -12.81 -19.88
CA HIS A 180 -8.73 -13.27 -18.57
C HIS A 180 -8.90 -14.79 -18.49
N GLY A 181 -7.82 -15.50 -18.11
CA GLY A 181 -7.80 -16.96 -18.08
C GLY A 181 -8.15 -17.58 -19.45
N GLY A 182 -7.69 -16.97 -20.53
CA GLY A 182 -7.94 -17.42 -21.92
C GLY A 182 -9.32 -17.07 -22.47
N LYS A 183 -10.25 -16.54 -21.65
CA LYS A 183 -11.62 -16.18 -22.08
C LYS A 183 -11.71 -14.70 -22.44
N LEU A 184 -12.43 -14.39 -23.52
CA LEU A 184 -12.79 -13.02 -23.90
C LEU A 184 -13.83 -12.47 -22.92
N LEU A 185 -13.61 -11.27 -22.42
CA LEU A 185 -14.52 -10.61 -21.47
C LEU A 185 -15.37 -9.59 -22.21
N GLN A 186 -16.69 -9.77 -22.14
CA GLN A 186 -17.69 -8.75 -22.48
C GLN A 186 -17.79 -7.74 -21.32
N ARG A 187 -18.49 -6.63 -21.52
CA ARG A 187 -18.57 -5.51 -20.58
C ARG A 187 -18.88 -5.91 -19.14
N ASP A 188 -19.95 -6.70 -18.94
CA ASP A 188 -20.38 -7.08 -17.58
C ASP A 188 -19.39 -8.03 -16.91
N ALA A 189 -18.89 -9.04 -17.63
CA ALA A 189 -17.85 -9.94 -17.14
C ALA A 189 -16.53 -9.18 -16.86
N PHE A 190 -16.22 -8.14 -17.64
CA PHE A 190 -15.05 -7.30 -17.37
C PHE A 190 -15.24 -6.45 -16.12
N ARG A 191 -16.43 -5.92 -15.90
CA ARG A 191 -16.77 -5.18 -14.65
C ARG A 191 -16.65 -6.07 -13.42
N GLU A 192 -17.23 -7.28 -13.46
CA GLU A 192 -17.08 -8.28 -12.38
C GLU A 192 -15.62 -8.62 -12.12
N HIS A 193 -14.81 -8.79 -13.17
CA HIS A 193 -13.38 -8.99 -13.04
C HIS A 193 -12.69 -7.80 -12.36
N LEU A 194 -13.04 -6.55 -12.69
CA LEU A 194 -12.50 -5.37 -12.01
C LEU A 194 -12.90 -5.30 -10.52
N ASP A 195 -14.12 -5.71 -10.19
CA ASP A 195 -14.57 -5.74 -8.80
C ASP A 195 -13.76 -6.77 -7.99
N GLN A 196 -13.43 -7.93 -8.59
CA GLN A 196 -12.53 -8.91 -7.97
C GLN A 196 -11.10 -8.36 -7.85
N VAL A 197 -10.55 -7.73 -8.89
CA VAL A 197 -9.24 -7.07 -8.86
C VAL A 197 -9.15 -6.03 -7.74
N ARG A 198 -10.23 -5.28 -7.52
CA ARG A 198 -10.31 -4.29 -6.42
C ARG A 198 -10.30 -4.96 -5.04
N GLN A 199 -11.07 -6.03 -4.89
CA GLN A 199 -11.18 -6.78 -3.63
C GLN A 199 -9.84 -7.41 -3.25
N ASP A 200 -9.15 -8.03 -4.21
CA ASP A 200 -7.90 -8.76 -3.96
C ASP A 200 -6.67 -7.84 -3.97
N ASN A 201 -6.81 -6.59 -4.42
CA ASN A 201 -5.69 -5.68 -4.74
C ASN A 201 -4.62 -6.36 -5.63
N LEU A 202 -5.05 -7.20 -6.53
CA LEU A 202 -4.19 -8.02 -7.36
C LEU A 202 -4.80 -8.24 -8.75
N CYS A 203 -4.00 -8.12 -9.79
CA CYS A 203 -4.37 -8.51 -11.15
C CYS A 203 -3.28 -9.40 -11.75
N CYS A 204 -3.66 -10.59 -12.20
CA CYS A 204 -2.75 -11.55 -12.80
C CYS A 204 -3.15 -11.89 -14.25
N PHE A 205 -2.15 -12.00 -15.15
CA PHE A 205 -2.28 -12.53 -16.50
C PHE A 205 -1.42 -13.77 -16.63
N TYR A 206 -2.04 -14.84 -17.08
CA TYR A 206 -1.40 -16.13 -17.36
C TYR A 206 -1.37 -16.37 -18.87
N GLY A 207 -0.44 -15.71 -19.57
CA GLY A 207 -0.41 -15.72 -21.03
C GLY A 207 -1.51 -14.89 -21.71
N ASP A 208 -2.30 -14.13 -20.96
CA ASP A 208 -3.43 -13.35 -21.50
C ASP A 208 -2.98 -12.17 -22.39
N TYR A 209 -1.80 -11.63 -22.12
CA TYR A 209 -1.19 -10.54 -22.91
C TYR A 209 -0.30 -11.09 -24.04
N LEU A 210 0.65 -11.92 -23.71
CA LEU A 210 1.51 -12.67 -24.64
C LEU A 210 1.54 -14.13 -24.19
N PRO A 211 1.46 -15.11 -25.12
CA PRO A 211 1.70 -16.51 -24.79
C PRO A 211 3.02 -16.65 -24.02
N ASP A 212 3.06 -17.55 -23.07
CA ASP A 212 4.22 -17.84 -22.22
C ASP A 212 4.74 -16.69 -21.33
N LEU A 213 3.99 -15.58 -21.20
CA LEU A 213 4.30 -14.48 -20.30
C LEU A 213 3.30 -14.41 -19.13
N ASN A 214 3.81 -14.53 -17.92
CA ASN A 214 3.05 -14.29 -16.71
C ASN A 214 3.34 -12.89 -16.18
N VAL A 215 2.28 -12.16 -15.81
CA VAL A 215 2.36 -10.79 -15.28
C VAL A 215 1.41 -10.64 -14.13
N ALA A 216 1.88 -10.06 -13.02
CA ALA A 216 1.06 -9.70 -11.87
C ALA A 216 1.28 -8.24 -11.49
N ALA A 217 0.25 -7.59 -10.94
CA ALA A 217 0.33 -6.21 -10.45
C ALA A 217 -0.48 -6.01 -9.18
N SER A 218 -0.02 -5.10 -8.32
CA SER A 218 -0.68 -4.68 -7.08
C SER A 218 -0.58 -3.18 -6.90
N ALA A 219 -1.60 -2.56 -6.27
CA ALA A 219 -1.66 -1.13 -6.03
C ALA A 219 -0.98 -0.72 -4.72
N ILE A 220 -0.39 0.47 -4.75
CA ILE A 220 0.08 1.22 -3.59
C ILE A 220 -0.90 2.37 -3.37
N PHE A 221 -1.38 2.53 -2.14
CA PHE A 221 -2.36 3.55 -1.78
C PHE A 221 -1.73 4.74 -1.05
N ASP A 222 -2.34 5.90 -1.22
CA ASP A 222 -2.03 7.10 -0.45
C ASP A 222 -2.82 7.15 0.87
N ILE A 223 -2.55 8.17 1.71
CA ILE A 223 -3.22 8.38 3.00
C ILE A 223 -4.74 8.60 2.90
N ASN A 224 -5.27 8.92 1.72
CA ASN A 224 -6.69 9.12 1.46
C ASN A 224 -7.37 7.85 0.93
N GLY A 225 -6.60 6.77 0.73
CA GLY A 225 -7.08 5.52 0.14
C GLY A 225 -7.19 5.56 -1.39
N ASN A 226 -6.59 6.55 -2.06
CA ASN A 226 -6.49 6.57 -3.52
C ASN A 226 -5.23 5.83 -3.96
N ILE A 227 -5.26 5.27 -5.18
CA ILE A 227 -4.05 4.69 -5.77
C ILE A 227 -3.02 5.78 -6.04
N SER A 228 -1.85 5.64 -5.41
CA SER A 228 -0.66 6.45 -5.68
C SER A 228 0.10 5.93 -6.90
N SER A 229 0.33 4.62 -6.93
CA SER A 229 1.04 3.94 -8.01
C SER A 229 0.67 2.46 -8.05
N VAL A 230 1.04 1.77 -9.12
CA VAL A 230 0.91 0.32 -9.25
C VAL A 230 2.27 -0.27 -9.55
N ILE A 231 2.65 -1.30 -8.81
CA ILE A 231 3.82 -2.10 -9.09
C ILE A 231 3.42 -3.35 -9.88
N SER A 232 4.26 -3.78 -10.82
CA SER A 232 4.05 -5.03 -11.53
C SER A 232 5.34 -5.85 -11.60
N LEU A 233 5.16 -7.17 -11.68
CA LEU A 233 6.20 -8.16 -11.85
C LEU A 233 5.84 -9.03 -13.07
N MET A 234 6.82 -9.33 -13.91
CA MET A 234 6.63 -10.19 -15.08
C MET A 234 7.83 -11.07 -15.37
N GLY A 235 7.56 -12.17 -16.03
CA GLY A 235 8.58 -13.12 -16.50
C GLY A 235 7.95 -14.24 -17.34
N MET A 236 8.80 -15.15 -17.85
CA MET A 236 8.34 -16.29 -18.61
C MET A 236 7.52 -17.24 -17.74
N ALA A 237 6.45 -17.82 -18.27
CA ALA A 237 5.54 -18.67 -17.51
C ALA A 237 6.23 -19.91 -16.90
N GLY A 238 7.31 -20.39 -17.53
CA GLY A 238 8.07 -21.54 -17.05
C GLY A 238 8.82 -21.32 -15.73
N ASP A 239 9.11 -20.07 -15.38
CA ASP A 239 9.87 -19.70 -14.19
C ASP A 239 9.19 -18.60 -13.32
N THR A 240 8.01 -18.16 -13.71
CA THR A 240 7.29 -17.07 -13.05
C THR A 240 5.91 -17.55 -12.58
N ASP A 241 5.90 -18.24 -11.45
CA ASP A 241 4.68 -18.72 -10.82
C ASP A 241 4.01 -17.60 -10.02
N ILE A 242 2.91 -17.08 -10.56
CA ILE A 242 2.08 -16.03 -9.93
C ILE A 242 0.69 -16.55 -9.51
N ARG A 243 0.52 -17.88 -9.41
CA ARG A 243 -0.73 -18.49 -8.94
C ARG A 243 -1.04 -18.05 -7.50
N PRO A 244 -2.32 -18.09 -7.11
CA PRO A 244 -2.71 -17.72 -5.74
C PRO A 244 -1.89 -18.47 -4.69
N GLY A 245 -1.26 -17.72 -3.77
CA GLY A 245 -0.42 -18.25 -2.71
C GLY A 245 1.02 -18.61 -3.10
N SER A 246 1.43 -18.39 -4.35
CA SER A 246 2.84 -18.58 -4.76
C SER A 246 3.78 -17.55 -4.12
N ALA A 247 5.06 -17.91 -4.00
CA ALA A 247 6.06 -17.03 -3.39
C ALA A 247 6.19 -15.67 -4.10
N LEU A 248 6.19 -15.67 -5.44
CA LEU A 248 6.29 -14.42 -6.23
C LEU A 248 5.05 -13.54 -6.05
N GLN A 249 3.84 -14.13 -6.00
CA GLN A 249 2.64 -13.37 -5.72
C GLN A 249 2.69 -12.72 -4.33
N GLN A 250 3.09 -13.49 -3.30
CA GLN A 250 3.21 -12.97 -1.92
C GLN A 250 4.27 -11.88 -1.81
N GLN A 251 5.42 -12.02 -2.49
CA GLN A 251 6.45 -10.99 -2.52
C GLN A 251 5.96 -9.70 -3.18
N LEU A 252 5.21 -9.80 -4.29
CA LEU A 252 4.64 -8.62 -4.97
C LEU A 252 3.61 -7.91 -4.09
N THR A 253 2.64 -8.64 -3.54
CA THR A 253 1.59 -8.05 -2.69
C THR A 253 2.18 -7.50 -1.40
N GLY A 254 3.08 -8.23 -0.75
CA GLY A 254 3.79 -7.78 0.45
C GLY A 254 4.63 -6.51 0.20
N CYS A 255 5.28 -6.41 -0.96
CA CYS A 255 6.00 -5.19 -1.37
C CYS A 255 5.04 -3.99 -1.48
N ALA A 256 3.88 -4.15 -2.13
CA ALA A 256 2.88 -3.08 -2.27
C ALA A 256 2.28 -2.67 -0.92
N GLU A 257 2.00 -3.64 -0.04
CA GLU A 257 1.48 -3.43 1.31
C GLU A 257 2.49 -2.68 2.18
N GLN A 258 3.76 -3.08 2.20
CA GLN A 258 4.82 -2.41 2.95
C GLN A 258 4.99 -0.94 2.54
N VAL A 259 4.95 -0.63 1.23
CA VAL A 259 5.01 0.75 0.76
C VAL A 259 3.76 1.53 1.18
N THR A 260 2.57 0.93 1.07
CA THR A 260 1.32 1.54 1.53
C THR A 260 1.36 1.84 3.04
N GLU A 261 1.86 0.91 3.86
CA GLU A 261 2.05 1.11 5.30
C GLU A 261 3.05 2.24 5.60
N ALA A 262 4.14 2.30 4.86
CA ALA A 262 5.13 3.38 5.01
C ALA A 262 4.56 4.76 4.67
N ILE A 263 3.58 4.82 3.76
CA ILE A 263 2.87 6.06 3.39
C ILE A 263 1.78 6.41 4.42
N CYS A 264 0.98 5.42 4.82
CA CYS A 264 -0.27 5.62 5.57
C CYS A 264 -0.11 5.43 7.08
N GLY A 265 1.00 4.82 7.55
CA GLY A 265 1.14 4.29 8.91
C GLY A 265 0.36 2.98 9.10
N GLN A 266 0.65 2.25 10.19
CA GLN A 266 0.13 0.88 10.45
C GLN A 266 -1.40 0.74 10.56
N GLN A 267 -2.17 1.81 10.54
CA GLN A 267 -3.63 1.77 10.74
C GLN A 267 -4.45 1.50 9.47
N HIS A 268 -3.87 1.56 8.27
CA HIS A 268 -4.64 1.46 7.02
C HIS A 268 -5.13 0.04 6.71
N LEU A 269 -4.41 -1.00 7.13
CA LEU A 269 -4.76 -2.40 6.84
C LEU A 269 -6.07 -2.87 7.50
N LYS A 270 -6.51 -2.23 8.60
CA LYS A 270 -7.74 -2.61 9.32
C LYS A 270 -9.05 -2.16 8.61
N ARG A 271 -8.99 -1.42 7.51
CA ARG A 271 -10.18 -0.93 6.78
C ARG A 271 -10.58 -1.76 5.56
N HIS A 272 -9.74 -2.69 5.14
CA HIS A 272 -9.96 -3.53 3.95
C HIS A 272 -10.09 -5.03 4.28
N THR A 273 -10.08 -5.41 5.55
CA THR A 273 -10.51 -6.72 6.08
C THR A 273 -11.89 -6.60 6.73
#